data_ad0428dfcfedf1a96e0c73a9421737c2
#
_entry.id   ad0428dfcfedf1a96e0c73a9421737c2
#
_cell.length_a   1.000
_cell.length_b   1.000
_cell.length_c   1.000
_cell.angle_alpha   90.00
_cell.angle_beta   90.00
_cell.angle_gamma   90.00
#
_symmetry.space_group_name_H-M   'P 1'
#
loop_
_entity.id
_entity.type
_entity.pdbx_description
1 polymer ?
#
loop_
_entity_poly.entity_id
_entity_poly.type
_entity_poly.pdbx_seq_one_letter_code
_entity_poly.pdbx_strand_id
1 'polypeptide(L)'
;FKAMDIVEQIPNSFFIFLNRDKFDVASEIFRTDWVTGHEFAYDPDNIFRLIEFYKDASETFLEKLPENSIAISFEEILFQPSSTSYRVKELCSIPCDLKQLDFTKSKIPVPSIFRKHFQAKFCAP
;
A
#
# COMPACT_ATOMS: atom_id res chain seq x y z
N PHE A 1 -3.86 -15.85 6.38
CA PHE A 1 -3.06 -15.11 5.39
C PHE A 1 -2.42 -16.13 4.43
N LYS A 2 -2.86 -16.17 3.17
CA LYS A 2 -2.42 -17.19 2.18
C LYS A 2 -1.12 -16.81 1.46
N ALA A 3 -0.38 -15.83 1.95
CA ALA A 3 0.81 -15.35 1.25
C ALA A 3 1.95 -16.38 1.27
N MET A 4 2.05 -17.20 2.32
CA MET A 4 3.03 -18.32 2.34
C MET A 4 2.69 -19.37 1.27
N ASP A 5 1.40 -19.70 1.12
CA ASP A 5 0.96 -20.64 0.08
C ASP A 5 1.29 -20.13 -1.34
N ILE A 6 1.27 -18.79 -1.53
CA ILE A 6 1.63 -18.17 -2.80
C ILE A 6 3.12 -18.36 -3.09
N VAL A 7 3.99 -18.14 -2.10
CA VAL A 7 5.45 -18.34 -2.28
C VAL A 7 5.78 -19.78 -2.63
N GLU A 8 5.10 -20.73 -2.00
CA GLU A 8 5.31 -22.17 -2.27
C GLU A 8 4.85 -22.56 -3.68
N GLN A 9 3.78 -21.96 -4.18
CA GLN A 9 3.17 -22.32 -5.46
C GLN A 9 3.68 -21.49 -6.65
N ILE A 10 4.13 -20.25 -6.39
CA ILE A 10 4.59 -19.32 -7.43
C ILE A 10 6.05 -18.94 -7.14
N PRO A 11 7.01 -19.63 -7.75
CA PRO A 11 8.43 -19.29 -7.65
C PRO A 11 8.66 -17.84 -8.12
N ASN A 12 9.54 -17.13 -7.42
CA ASN A 12 9.89 -15.72 -7.71
C ASN A 12 8.73 -14.72 -7.51
N SER A 13 7.76 -15.04 -6.65
CA SER A 13 6.79 -14.03 -6.21
C SER A 13 7.44 -13.03 -5.25
N PHE A 14 7.09 -11.76 -5.40
CA PHE A 14 7.53 -10.67 -4.54
C PHE A 14 6.34 -9.97 -3.89
N PHE A 15 6.53 -9.50 -2.66
CA PHE A 15 5.47 -8.87 -1.88
C PHE A 15 5.87 -7.45 -1.47
N ILE A 16 5.00 -6.52 -1.77
CA ILE A 16 5.17 -5.12 -1.37
C ILE A 16 4.03 -4.79 -0.42
N PHE A 17 4.37 -4.56 0.84
CA PHE A 17 3.43 -4.13 1.87
C PHE A 17 3.39 -2.61 1.92
N LEU A 18 2.23 -2.04 1.60
CA LEU A 18 2.03 -0.60 1.65
C LEU A 18 1.49 -0.20 3.02
N ASN A 19 2.26 0.61 3.73
CA ASN A 19 1.90 1.17 5.02
C ASN A 19 1.49 2.63 4.88
N ARG A 20 0.56 3.08 5.71
CA ARG A 20 0.13 4.47 5.83
C ARG A 20 -0.20 4.76 7.29
N ASP A 21 -0.21 6.03 7.68
CA ASP A 21 -0.66 6.43 9.02
C ASP A 21 -2.02 5.81 9.35
N LYS A 22 -2.12 5.20 10.54
CA LYS A 22 -3.30 4.44 10.93
C LYS A 22 -4.56 5.28 11.08
N PHE A 23 -4.43 6.54 11.47
CA PHE A 23 -5.57 7.45 11.61
C PHE A 23 -6.07 7.91 10.24
N ASP A 24 -5.15 8.11 9.30
CA ASP A 24 -5.51 8.39 7.91
C ASP A 24 -6.28 7.21 7.30
N VAL A 25 -5.79 5.98 7.48
CA VAL A 25 -6.45 4.77 6.98
C VAL A 25 -7.82 4.58 7.63
N ALA A 26 -7.90 4.71 8.96
CA ALA A 26 -9.15 4.57 9.69
C ALA A 26 -10.18 5.63 9.26
N SER A 27 -9.74 6.87 9.07
CA SER A 27 -10.59 7.97 8.60
C SER A 27 -11.16 7.71 7.20
N GLU A 28 -10.34 7.17 6.28
CA GLU A 28 -10.79 6.81 4.93
C GLU A 28 -11.78 5.65 4.95
N ILE A 29 -11.50 4.61 5.74
CA ILE A 29 -12.42 3.46 5.89
C ILE A 29 -13.76 3.94 6.44
N PHE A 30 -13.76 4.73 7.51
CA PHE A 30 -14.98 5.22 8.16
C PHE A 30 -15.82 6.15 7.27
N ARG A 31 -15.17 6.93 6.41
CA ARG A 31 -15.86 7.86 5.49
C ARG A 31 -16.34 7.21 4.20
N THR A 32 -15.88 6.01 3.90
CA THR A 32 -16.28 5.31 2.69
C THR A 32 -17.64 4.67 2.89
N ASP A 33 -18.55 4.92 1.97
CA ASP A 33 -19.88 4.29 1.97
C ASP A 33 -19.76 2.86 1.42
N TRP A 34 -19.76 1.90 2.34
CA TRP A 34 -19.62 0.48 2.02
C TRP A 34 -21.00 -0.15 1.78
N VAL A 35 -21.21 -0.70 0.61
CA VAL A 35 -22.53 -1.22 0.19
C VAL A 35 -22.90 -2.54 0.88
N THR A 36 -21.96 -3.46 1.09
CA THR A 36 -22.19 -4.76 1.76
C THR A 36 -20.89 -5.39 2.25
N GLY A 37 -20.98 -6.19 3.33
CA GLY A 37 -19.89 -7.08 3.78
C GLY A 37 -18.75 -6.40 4.52
N HIS A 38 -18.90 -5.14 4.88
CA HIS A 38 -17.89 -4.34 5.57
C HIS A 38 -18.40 -3.77 6.89
N GLU A 39 -19.09 -4.57 7.67
CA GLU A 39 -19.72 -4.16 8.94
C GLU A 39 -18.71 -3.59 9.94
N PHE A 40 -17.45 -4.05 9.89
CA PHE A 40 -16.36 -3.52 10.70
C PHE A 40 -16.08 -2.03 10.44
N ALA A 41 -16.40 -1.53 9.24
CA ALA A 41 -16.10 -0.16 8.82
C ALA A 41 -16.95 0.91 9.52
N TYR A 42 -18.01 0.50 10.20
CA TYR A 42 -18.91 1.39 10.95
C TYR A 42 -18.56 1.51 12.45
N ASP A 43 -17.55 0.77 12.89
CA ASP A 43 -17.06 0.79 14.26
C ASP A 43 -15.55 1.14 14.28
N PRO A 44 -15.16 2.31 14.82
CA PRO A 44 -13.76 2.73 14.88
C PRO A 44 -12.84 1.71 15.57
N ASP A 45 -13.29 1.06 16.64
CA ASP A 45 -12.48 0.07 17.36
C ASP A 45 -12.20 -1.16 16.49
N ASN A 46 -13.17 -1.60 15.73
CA ASN A 46 -12.99 -2.70 14.79
C ASN A 46 -12.09 -2.33 13.60
N ILE A 47 -12.16 -1.08 13.14
CA ILE A 47 -11.25 -0.57 12.12
C ILE A 47 -9.81 -0.61 12.63
N PHE A 48 -9.53 -0.09 13.84
CA PHE A 48 -8.19 -0.10 14.40
C PHE A 48 -7.66 -1.51 14.65
N ARG A 49 -8.48 -2.41 15.17
CA ARG A 49 -8.11 -3.83 15.32
C ARG A 49 -7.73 -4.47 14.00
N LEU A 50 -8.46 -4.18 12.94
CA LEU A 50 -8.15 -4.69 11.60
C LEU A 50 -6.83 -4.14 11.07
N ILE A 51 -6.58 -2.84 11.24
CA ILE A 51 -5.32 -2.20 10.83
C ILE A 51 -4.14 -2.83 11.57
N GLU A 52 -4.23 -3.01 12.90
CA GLU A 52 -3.19 -3.65 13.71
C GLU A 52 -2.98 -5.10 13.28
N PHE A 53 -4.04 -5.86 13.06
CA PHE A 53 -3.94 -7.23 12.55
C PHE A 53 -3.16 -7.31 11.22
N TYR A 54 -3.43 -6.42 10.27
CA TYR A 54 -2.71 -6.39 9.00
C TYR A 54 -1.25 -5.98 9.18
N LYS A 55 -0.98 -5.06 10.09
CA LYS A 55 0.38 -4.64 10.42
C LYS A 55 1.19 -5.81 10.98
N ASP A 56 0.70 -6.48 12.01
CA ASP A 56 1.37 -7.63 12.63
C ASP A 56 1.57 -8.78 11.62
N ALA A 57 0.58 -9.04 10.78
CA ALA A 57 0.68 -10.04 9.73
C ALA A 57 1.76 -9.68 8.71
N SER A 58 1.86 -8.41 8.30
CA SER A 58 2.89 -7.95 7.36
C SER A 58 4.29 -8.02 7.97
N GLU A 59 4.46 -7.63 9.23
CA GLU A 59 5.72 -7.73 9.96
C GLU A 59 6.19 -9.18 10.06
N THR A 60 5.31 -10.09 10.46
CA THR A 60 5.61 -11.53 10.50
C THR A 60 6.04 -12.06 9.12
N PHE A 61 5.45 -11.54 8.06
CA PHE A 61 5.77 -11.95 6.70
C PHE A 61 7.12 -11.43 6.24
N LEU A 62 7.43 -10.17 6.54
CA LEU A 62 8.73 -9.55 6.27
C LEU A 62 9.87 -10.26 6.97
N GLU A 63 9.65 -10.72 8.22
CA GLU A 63 10.63 -11.50 8.97
C GLU A 63 10.90 -12.87 8.34
N LYS A 64 9.86 -13.53 7.83
CA LYS A 64 9.97 -14.88 7.25
C LYS A 64 10.54 -14.91 5.83
N LEU A 65 10.31 -13.85 5.07
CA LEU A 65 10.68 -13.77 3.65
C LEU A 65 11.39 -12.43 3.32
N PRO A 66 12.50 -12.12 3.97
CA PRO A 66 13.20 -10.84 3.80
C PRO A 66 13.70 -10.63 2.37
N GLU A 67 14.04 -11.71 1.65
CA GLU A 67 14.53 -11.65 0.26
C GLU A 67 13.42 -11.42 -0.77
N ASN A 68 12.16 -11.71 -0.40
CA ASN A 68 11.02 -11.66 -1.31
C ASN A 68 10.00 -10.59 -0.94
N SER A 69 10.26 -9.82 0.10
CA SER A 69 9.28 -8.85 0.59
C SER A 69 9.90 -7.53 1.04
N ILE A 70 9.12 -6.46 0.93
CA ILE A 70 9.51 -5.12 1.33
C ILE A 70 8.30 -4.36 1.88
N ALA A 71 8.52 -3.56 2.91
CA ALA A 71 7.55 -2.58 3.35
C ALA A 71 7.89 -1.19 2.78
N ILE A 72 6.87 -0.49 2.31
CA ILE A 72 6.96 0.86 1.77
C ILE A 72 5.85 1.69 2.41
N SER A 73 6.18 2.88 2.93
CA SER A 73 5.15 3.78 3.40
C SER A 73 4.59 4.63 2.24
N PHE A 74 3.35 5.03 2.39
CA PHE A 74 2.72 5.94 1.44
C PHE A 74 3.47 7.28 1.37
N GLU A 75 3.98 7.74 2.49
CA GLU A 75 4.77 8.95 2.62
C GLU A 75 6.11 8.85 1.87
N GLU A 76 6.78 7.67 1.91
CA GLU A 76 8.00 7.44 1.11
C GLU A 76 7.72 7.54 -0.39
N ILE A 77 6.59 6.99 -0.86
CA ILE A 77 6.20 7.09 -2.27
C ILE A 77 6.04 8.56 -2.70
N LEU A 78 5.50 9.40 -1.81
CA LEU A 78 5.23 10.80 -2.09
C LEU A 78 6.47 11.69 -2.04
N PHE A 79 7.27 11.51 -1.00
CA PHE A 79 8.40 12.41 -0.73
C PHE A 79 9.73 11.90 -1.29
N GLN A 80 9.83 10.59 -1.54
CA GLN A 80 11.04 9.94 -2.02
C GLN A 80 10.77 8.94 -3.17
N PRO A 81 10.05 9.34 -4.24
CA PRO A 81 9.59 8.41 -5.28
C PRO A 81 10.76 7.69 -5.98
N SER A 82 11.87 8.36 -6.20
CA SER A 82 13.04 7.77 -6.86
C SER A 82 13.69 6.68 -6.00
N SER A 83 13.85 6.93 -4.70
CA SER A 83 14.40 5.95 -3.75
C SER A 83 13.48 4.75 -3.61
N THR A 84 12.18 4.99 -3.49
CA THR A 84 11.17 3.94 -3.39
C THR A 84 11.14 3.07 -4.65
N SER A 85 11.16 3.69 -5.82
CA SER A 85 11.21 2.97 -7.10
C SER A 85 12.48 2.13 -7.23
N TYR A 86 13.63 2.63 -6.76
CA TYR A 86 14.88 1.88 -6.76
C TYR A 86 14.80 0.63 -5.88
N ARG A 87 14.26 0.74 -4.66
CA ARG A 87 14.07 -0.40 -3.75
C ARG A 87 13.16 -1.48 -4.34
N VAL A 88 12.07 -1.08 -5.01
CA VAL A 88 11.18 -2.03 -5.70
C VAL A 88 11.89 -2.71 -6.88
N LYS A 89 12.66 -1.94 -7.65
CA LYS A 89 13.46 -2.45 -8.76
C LYS A 89 14.46 -3.52 -8.28
N GLU A 90 15.19 -3.22 -7.22
CA GLU A 90 16.14 -4.16 -6.61
C GLU A 90 15.46 -5.45 -6.17
N LEU A 91 14.36 -5.33 -5.39
CA LEU A 91 13.61 -6.49 -4.94
C LEU A 91 13.15 -7.37 -6.10
N CYS A 92 12.56 -6.77 -7.11
CA CYS A 92 11.96 -7.51 -8.24
C CYS A 92 12.97 -7.84 -9.35
N SER A 93 14.24 -7.47 -9.23
CA SER A 93 15.28 -7.64 -10.25
C SER A 93 14.86 -7.12 -11.63
N ILE A 94 14.16 -5.99 -11.68
CA ILE A 94 13.63 -5.42 -12.93
C ILE A 94 14.77 -4.72 -13.70
N PRO A 95 15.15 -5.16 -14.91
CA PRO A 95 16.28 -4.63 -15.66
C PRO A 95 15.94 -3.34 -16.42
N CYS A 96 15.15 -2.43 -15.83
CA CYS A 96 14.79 -1.19 -16.53
C CYS A 96 15.29 0.05 -15.78
N ASP A 97 15.65 1.09 -16.55
CA ASP A 97 15.81 2.43 -15.99
C ASP A 97 14.43 2.98 -15.68
N LEU A 98 14.07 2.98 -14.41
CA LEU A 98 12.90 3.68 -13.92
C LEU A 98 13.17 5.19 -14.04
N LYS A 99 13.05 5.72 -15.25
CA LYS A 99 12.97 7.17 -15.43
C LYS A 99 11.80 7.65 -14.60
N GLN A 100 12.07 8.63 -13.79
CA GLN A 100 11.20 9.32 -12.86
C GLN A 100 9.71 9.16 -13.22
N LEU A 101 8.97 8.39 -12.41
CA LEU A 101 7.52 8.31 -12.52
C LEU A 101 6.97 9.68 -12.14
N ASP A 102 6.66 10.47 -13.14
CA ASP A 102 5.93 11.73 -12.94
C ASP A 102 4.46 11.40 -12.70
N PHE A 103 4.11 11.24 -11.44
CA PHE A 103 2.74 10.94 -11.02
C PHE A 103 1.72 12.00 -11.46
N THR A 104 2.17 13.23 -11.74
CA THR A 104 1.29 14.30 -12.23
C THR A 104 0.83 14.06 -13.66
N LYS A 105 1.59 13.28 -14.42
CA LYS A 105 1.29 12.89 -15.81
C LYS A 105 0.65 11.51 -15.93
N SER A 106 0.50 10.80 -14.81
CA SER A 106 -0.12 9.49 -14.83
C SER A 106 -1.58 9.59 -15.22
N LYS A 107 -1.93 8.92 -16.32
CA LYS A 107 -3.33 8.72 -16.75
C LYS A 107 -4.02 7.58 -16.03
N ILE A 108 -3.47 7.09 -14.92
CA ILE A 108 -4.09 6.03 -14.12
C ILE A 108 -5.41 6.59 -13.57
N PRO A 109 -6.55 6.01 -13.92
CA PRO A 109 -7.82 6.47 -13.42
C PRO A 109 -7.89 6.21 -11.91
N VAL A 110 -7.76 7.26 -11.11
CA VAL A 110 -8.03 7.17 -9.68
C VAL A 110 -9.55 7.04 -9.50
N PRO A 111 -10.04 6.04 -8.78
CA PRO A 111 -11.46 5.91 -8.48
C PRO A 111 -12.03 7.24 -7.97
N SER A 112 -13.24 7.58 -8.39
CA SER A 112 -13.84 8.91 -8.11
C SER A 112 -13.93 9.25 -6.63
N ILE A 113 -14.08 8.24 -5.77
CA ILE A 113 -14.10 8.36 -4.30
C ILE A 113 -12.76 8.87 -3.74
N PHE A 114 -11.64 8.53 -4.35
CA PHE A 114 -10.30 8.96 -3.92
C PHE A 114 -9.82 10.23 -4.63
N ARG A 115 -10.43 10.60 -5.77
CA ARG A 115 -9.96 11.70 -6.62
C ARG A 115 -9.94 13.06 -5.91
N LYS A 116 -10.95 13.35 -5.10
CA LYS A 116 -11.04 14.59 -4.33
C LYS A 116 -9.95 14.72 -3.28
N HIS A 117 -9.61 13.61 -2.61
CA HIS A 117 -8.54 13.57 -1.61
C HIS A 117 -7.16 13.66 -2.24
N PHE A 118 -6.96 12.97 -3.35
CA PHE A 118 -5.70 13.03 -4.08
C PHE A 118 -5.42 14.45 -4.58
N GLN A 119 -6.41 15.11 -5.16
CA GLN A 119 -6.27 16.49 -5.64
C GLN A 119 -6.04 17.50 -4.50
N ALA A 120 -6.71 17.35 -3.37
CA ALA A 120 -6.56 18.27 -2.23
C ALA A 120 -5.17 18.19 -1.56
N LYS A 121 -4.56 17.01 -1.51
CA LYS A 121 -3.23 16.82 -0.88
C LYS A 121 -2.06 17.06 -1.84
N PHE A 122 -2.24 16.87 -3.15
CA PHE A 122 -1.12 16.80 -4.12
C PHE A 122 -1.18 17.84 -5.22
N CYS A 123 -2.29 18.56 -5.36
CA CYS A 123 -2.48 19.62 -6.37
C CYS A 123 -2.75 20.99 -5.74
N ALA A 124 -2.47 21.18 -4.47
CA ALA A 124 -2.43 22.51 -3.88
C ALA A 124 -1.21 23.27 -4.43
N PRO A 125 -1.38 24.53 -4.89
CA PRO A 125 -0.34 25.33 -5.49
C PRO A 125 0.80 25.63 -4.52
#